data_243e50ce5ff34e5d5e19eaeac75a88bb
#
_entry.id   243e50ce5ff34e5d5e19eaeac75a88bb
#
_cell.length_a   1.000
_cell.length_b   1.000
_cell.length_c   1.000
_cell.angle_alpha   90.00
_cell.angle_beta   90.00
_cell.angle_gamma   90.00
#
_symmetry.space_group_name_H-M   'P 1'
#
loop_
_entity.id
_entity.type
_entity.pdbx_description
1 polymer ?
#
loop_
_entity_poly.entity_id
_entity_poly.type
_entity_poly.pdbx_seq_one_letter_code
_entity_poly.pdbx_strand_id
1 'polypeptide(L)'
;MVLRIVIMITIGFQVMLNITRPVVTLFASQLGANTFEIGMVTAFYAFFPLFFAIYAGRIADYVGDRLPIFFGAAGMTVGMAFPYCFPSMWSLYVSQAIVGVSQLFINISLQNVLGNSANSMNRDQYFSMFSMAMSLGGVIGPIAGGYLVEHFSYRFAFLVSTFIGVIPIALSYFLPVILRKNEPVGLSLAGSLSLLKMPILRKALVSSALVLYSRDIFVAYFPLFSKQLNILPSVIGWIIAVQGISMVAIRFFLPKLIIRFGRNQILIASILTAGISFFLVPFTNQLFIFFMLSALMGAGLGCGQPLSMTTTYNASPKMRTGEVLGLRLASNRLSQLIAPLFFGLVGSTVGLVSVFYVSSILLIGGAYLTRSSADET
;
A
#
# COMPACT_ATOMS: atom_id res chain seq x y z
N MET A 1 -19.68 -15.65 11.64
CA MET A 1 -19.43 -16.27 10.33
C MET A 1 -18.86 -15.27 9.34
N VAL A 2 -19.52 -14.14 9.08
CA VAL A 2 -19.12 -13.11 8.09
C VAL A 2 -17.67 -12.62 8.32
N LEU A 3 -17.31 -12.24 9.56
CA LEU A 3 -15.96 -11.78 9.89
C LEU A 3 -14.86 -12.77 9.48
N ARG A 4 -15.06 -14.08 9.74
CA ARG A 4 -14.07 -15.11 9.36
C ARG A 4 -13.89 -15.20 7.84
N ILE A 5 -14.98 -15.12 7.09
CA ILE A 5 -14.95 -15.14 5.61
C ILE A 5 -14.20 -13.91 5.09
N VAL A 6 -14.53 -12.71 5.60
CA VAL A 6 -13.84 -11.46 5.22
C VAL A 6 -12.33 -11.55 5.52
N ILE A 7 -11.94 -12.07 6.69
CA ILE A 7 -10.53 -12.23 7.05
C ILE A 7 -9.82 -13.20 6.08
N MET A 8 -10.43 -14.36 5.77
CA MET A 8 -9.85 -15.34 4.85
C MET A 8 -9.70 -14.76 3.43
N ILE A 9 -10.72 -14.04 2.93
CA ILE A 9 -10.64 -13.33 1.65
C ILE A 9 -9.51 -12.31 1.68
N THR A 10 -9.40 -11.55 2.78
CA THR A 10 -8.36 -10.52 2.95
C THR A 10 -6.96 -11.13 2.94
N ILE A 11 -6.72 -12.20 3.68
CA ILE A 11 -5.44 -12.90 3.67
C ILE A 11 -5.13 -13.42 2.27
N GLY A 12 -6.09 -14.09 1.62
CA GLY A 12 -5.90 -14.67 0.28
C GLY A 12 -5.48 -13.62 -0.76
N PHE A 13 -6.24 -12.53 -0.90
CA PHE A 13 -5.90 -11.52 -1.89
C PHE A 13 -4.65 -10.71 -1.53
N GLN A 14 -4.37 -10.51 -0.25
CA GLN A 14 -3.16 -9.80 0.19
C GLN A 14 -1.90 -10.64 0.01
N VAL A 15 -1.95 -11.94 0.27
CA VAL A 15 -0.83 -12.85 -0.01
C VAL A 15 -0.56 -12.87 -1.51
N MET A 16 -1.59 -13.09 -2.34
CA MET A 16 -1.48 -13.07 -3.80
C MET A 16 -0.84 -11.78 -4.32
N LEU A 17 -1.31 -10.62 -3.84
CA LEU A 17 -0.80 -9.31 -4.23
C LEU A 17 0.67 -9.12 -3.81
N ASN A 18 1.01 -9.47 -2.57
CA ASN A 18 2.33 -9.20 -2.04
C ASN A 18 3.39 -10.23 -2.47
N ILE A 19 3.01 -11.43 -2.93
CA ILE A 19 3.91 -12.33 -3.67
C ILE A 19 4.45 -11.61 -4.90
N THR A 20 3.57 -10.99 -5.67
CA THR A 20 3.93 -10.46 -6.99
C THR A 20 4.51 -9.04 -6.96
N ARG A 21 4.28 -8.23 -5.92
CA ARG A 21 4.79 -6.85 -5.86
C ARG A 21 6.31 -6.73 -6.10
N PRO A 22 7.19 -7.40 -5.35
CA PRO A 22 8.63 -7.35 -5.63
C PRO A 22 8.99 -8.14 -6.90
N VAL A 23 8.21 -9.17 -7.23
CA VAL A 23 8.44 -10.02 -8.41
C VAL A 23 8.23 -9.26 -9.71
N VAL A 24 7.22 -8.38 -9.78
CA VAL A 24 6.93 -7.53 -10.96
C VAL A 24 8.15 -6.71 -11.37
N THR A 25 8.81 -6.06 -10.42
CA THR A 25 9.98 -5.21 -10.71
C THR A 25 11.19 -6.01 -11.13
N LEU A 26 11.43 -7.14 -10.47
CA LEU A 26 12.51 -8.07 -10.83
C LEU A 26 12.27 -8.72 -12.19
N PHE A 27 11.01 -9.11 -12.50
CA PHE A 27 10.66 -9.71 -13.79
C PHE A 27 10.74 -8.69 -14.92
N ALA A 28 10.26 -7.45 -14.72
CA ALA A 28 10.46 -6.37 -15.69
C ALA A 28 11.95 -6.13 -15.99
N SER A 29 12.80 -6.11 -14.95
CA SER A 29 14.25 -6.04 -15.12
C SER A 29 14.83 -7.23 -15.90
N GLN A 30 14.31 -8.45 -15.69
CA GLN A 30 14.72 -9.63 -16.47
C GLN A 30 14.33 -9.51 -17.95
N LEU A 31 13.18 -8.87 -18.23
CA LEU A 31 12.71 -8.60 -19.59
C LEU A 31 13.47 -7.44 -20.29
N GLY A 32 14.48 -6.87 -19.62
CA GLY A 32 15.30 -5.80 -20.17
C GLY A 32 14.79 -4.38 -19.90
N ALA A 33 13.76 -4.22 -19.07
CA ALA A 33 13.22 -2.91 -18.75
C ALA A 33 14.23 -2.04 -18.00
N ASN A 34 14.31 -0.78 -18.39
CA ASN A 34 15.06 0.23 -17.67
C ASN A 34 14.30 0.71 -16.41
N THR A 35 14.95 1.49 -15.56
CA THR A 35 14.38 1.93 -14.28
C THR A 35 13.11 2.77 -14.45
N PHE A 36 13.01 3.56 -15.53
CA PHE A 36 11.81 4.34 -15.85
C PHE A 36 10.63 3.46 -16.26
N GLU A 37 10.85 2.47 -17.11
CA GLU A 37 9.83 1.50 -17.53
C GLU A 37 9.29 0.69 -16.34
N ILE A 38 10.16 0.32 -15.39
CA ILE A 38 9.77 -0.31 -14.14
C ILE A 38 8.91 0.64 -13.29
N GLY A 39 9.28 1.91 -13.23
CA GLY A 39 8.47 2.95 -12.61
C GLY A 39 7.09 3.07 -13.24
N MET A 40 7.01 3.04 -14.58
CA MET A 40 5.74 3.05 -15.32
C MET A 40 4.87 1.83 -14.99
N VAL A 41 5.45 0.61 -15.04
CA VAL A 41 4.71 -0.62 -14.66
C VAL A 41 4.12 -0.49 -13.25
N THR A 42 4.90 -0.01 -12.31
CA THR A 42 4.45 0.20 -10.92
C THR A 42 3.36 1.27 -10.82
N ALA A 43 3.47 2.36 -11.59
CA ALA A 43 2.49 3.44 -11.62
C ALA A 43 1.13 3.00 -12.18
N PHE A 44 1.11 2.07 -13.14
CA PHE A 44 -0.13 1.54 -13.74
C PHE A 44 -1.05 0.89 -12.71
N TYR A 45 -0.50 0.35 -11.63
CA TYR A 45 -1.27 -0.16 -10.51
C TYR A 45 -2.14 0.91 -9.82
N ALA A 46 -1.72 2.17 -9.81
CA ALA A 46 -2.46 3.27 -9.18
C ALA A 46 -3.22 4.16 -10.18
N PHE A 47 -2.87 4.09 -11.47
CA PHE A 47 -3.40 4.96 -12.50
C PHE A 47 -4.92 4.84 -12.63
N PHE A 48 -5.42 3.67 -12.97
CA PHE A 48 -6.87 3.46 -13.12
C PHE A 48 -7.64 3.60 -11.80
N PRO A 49 -7.18 3.05 -10.66
CA PRO A 49 -7.83 3.24 -9.37
C PRO A 49 -8.02 4.70 -8.98
N LEU A 50 -7.14 5.61 -9.38
CA LEU A 50 -7.27 7.04 -9.10
C LEU A 50 -8.60 7.60 -9.67
N PHE A 51 -8.96 7.19 -10.88
CA PHE A 51 -10.18 7.66 -11.55
C PHE A 51 -11.43 6.89 -11.09
N PHE A 52 -11.28 5.58 -10.82
CA PHE A 52 -12.39 4.72 -10.46
C PHE A 52 -12.74 4.75 -8.96
N ALA A 53 -11.92 5.35 -8.09
CA ALA A 53 -12.13 5.31 -6.63
C ALA A 53 -13.51 5.82 -6.19
N ILE A 54 -13.99 6.91 -6.80
CA ILE A 54 -15.30 7.50 -6.48
C ILE A 54 -16.44 6.60 -7.00
N TYR A 55 -16.28 6.05 -8.20
CA TYR A 55 -17.28 5.19 -8.84
C TYR A 55 -17.37 3.83 -8.15
N ALA A 56 -16.26 3.28 -7.68
CA ALA A 56 -16.21 1.99 -7.00
C ALA A 56 -17.06 1.97 -5.72
N GLY A 57 -17.03 3.05 -4.93
CA GLY A 57 -17.90 3.20 -3.77
C GLY A 57 -19.39 3.20 -4.16
N ARG A 58 -19.77 3.98 -5.18
CA ARG A 58 -21.15 4.05 -5.68
C ARG A 58 -21.64 2.71 -6.23
N ILE A 59 -20.80 2.01 -6.98
CA ILE A 59 -21.13 0.67 -7.52
C ILE A 59 -21.37 -0.30 -6.36
N ALA A 60 -20.53 -0.32 -5.34
CA ALA A 60 -20.71 -1.15 -4.18
C ALA A 60 -22.01 -0.84 -3.42
N ASP A 61 -22.37 0.45 -3.31
CA ASP A 61 -23.62 0.87 -2.66
C ASP A 61 -24.87 0.46 -3.47
N TYR A 62 -24.81 0.47 -4.79
CA TYR A 62 -25.94 0.16 -5.68
C TYR A 62 -26.14 -1.35 -5.90
N VAL A 63 -25.04 -2.08 -6.19
CA VAL A 63 -25.09 -3.51 -6.58
C VAL A 63 -24.96 -4.42 -5.36
N GLY A 64 -24.58 -3.86 -4.21
CA GLY A 64 -24.21 -4.59 -3.01
C GLY A 64 -22.73 -5.02 -3.01
N ASP A 65 -22.23 -5.41 -1.86
CA ASP A 65 -20.80 -5.62 -1.67
C ASP A 65 -20.28 -6.96 -2.23
N ARG A 66 -21.14 -7.98 -2.36
CA ARG A 66 -20.73 -9.34 -2.78
C ARG A 66 -20.23 -9.39 -4.21
N LEU A 67 -20.93 -8.78 -5.16
CA LEU A 67 -20.56 -8.79 -6.58
C LEU A 67 -19.25 -8.06 -6.86
N PRO A 68 -19.00 -6.85 -6.32
CA PRO A 68 -17.69 -6.19 -6.46
C PRO A 68 -16.53 -6.98 -5.85
N ILE A 69 -16.75 -7.71 -4.74
CA ILE A 69 -15.72 -8.60 -4.18
C ILE A 69 -15.45 -9.77 -5.13
N PHE A 70 -16.48 -10.40 -5.66
CA PHE A 70 -16.34 -11.52 -6.60
C PHE A 70 -15.60 -11.10 -7.86
N PHE A 71 -16.10 -10.07 -8.56
CA PHE A 71 -15.46 -9.58 -9.80
C PHE A 71 -14.08 -8.98 -9.55
N GLY A 72 -13.87 -8.34 -8.40
CA GLY A 72 -12.55 -7.88 -7.99
C GLY A 72 -11.58 -9.05 -7.77
N ALA A 73 -12.00 -10.11 -7.07
CA ALA A 73 -11.16 -11.30 -6.87
C ALA A 73 -10.88 -12.03 -8.20
N ALA A 74 -11.89 -12.18 -9.06
CA ALA A 74 -11.73 -12.78 -10.39
C ALA A 74 -10.81 -11.94 -11.27
N GLY A 75 -11.02 -10.61 -11.34
CA GLY A 75 -10.17 -9.69 -12.09
C GLY A 75 -8.72 -9.71 -11.62
N MET A 76 -8.50 -9.74 -10.30
CA MET A 76 -7.17 -9.84 -9.72
C MET A 76 -6.49 -11.16 -10.10
N THR A 77 -7.23 -12.28 -10.06
CA THR A 77 -6.74 -13.61 -10.47
C THR A 77 -6.37 -13.64 -11.95
N VAL A 78 -7.23 -13.09 -12.83
CA VAL A 78 -6.95 -12.94 -14.25
C VAL A 78 -5.74 -12.05 -14.48
N GLY A 79 -5.66 -10.90 -13.78
CA GLY A 79 -4.52 -9.99 -13.86
C GLY A 79 -3.19 -10.67 -13.51
N MET A 80 -3.17 -11.59 -12.53
CA MET A 80 -1.98 -12.37 -12.19
C MET A 80 -1.65 -13.46 -13.23
N ALA A 81 -2.65 -13.99 -13.95
CA ALA A 81 -2.41 -14.98 -14.99
C ALA A 81 -1.73 -14.39 -16.23
N PHE A 82 -1.90 -13.10 -16.53
CA PHE A 82 -1.32 -12.48 -17.73
C PHE A 82 0.19 -12.64 -17.83
N PRO A 83 1.03 -12.27 -16.83
CA PRO A 83 2.49 -12.43 -16.94
C PRO A 83 2.96 -13.88 -16.98
N TYR A 84 2.15 -14.81 -16.48
CA TYR A 84 2.42 -16.23 -16.64
C TYR A 84 2.23 -16.70 -18.07
N CYS A 85 1.07 -16.36 -18.68
CA CYS A 85 0.71 -16.76 -20.04
C CYS A 85 1.55 -16.03 -21.11
N PHE A 86 1.76 -14.74 -20.91
CA PHE A 86 2.42 -13.85 -21.87
C PHE A 86 3.61 -13.13 -21.19
N PRO A 87 4.81 -13.74 -21.14
CA PRO A 87 5.97 -13.16 -20.47
C PRO A 87 6.55 -11.99 -21.26
N SER A 88 5.97 -10.81 -21.10
CA SER A 88 6.32 -9.59 -21.84
C SER A 88 6.03 -8.33 -21.03
N MET A 89 6.65 -7.21 -21.38
CA MET A 89 6.43 -5.94 -20.69
C MET A 89 4.96 -5.49 -20.76
N TRP A 90 4.31 -5.63 -21.92
CA TRP A 90 2.91 -5.21 -22.04
C TRP A 90 1.98 -5.99 -21.10
N SER A 91 2.27 -7.29 -20.88
CA SER A 91 1.46 -8.10 -19.96
C SER A 91 1.60 -7.63 -18.51
N LEU A 92 2.77 -7.11 -18.10
CA LEU A 92 2.96 -6.50 -16.79
C LEU A 92 2.14 -5.22 -16.64
N TYR A 93 2.09 -4.36 -17.66
CA TYR A 93 1.23 -3.16 -17.64
C TYR A 93 -0.25 -3.52 -17.49
N VAL A 94 -0.73 -4.45 -18.31
CA VAL A 94 -2.13 -4.92 -18.26
C VAL A 94 -2.43 -5.57 -16.91
N SER A 95 -1.55 -6.43 -16.42
CA SER A 95 -1.65 -7.04 -15.10
C SER A 95 -1.80 -6.01 -13.99
N GLN A 96 -0.90 -5.01 -13.94
CA GLN A 96 -0.93 -3.99 -12.90
C GLN A 96 -2.19 -3.12 -12.97
N ALA A 97 -2.66 -2.79 -14.17
CA ALA A 97 -3.90 -2.04 -14.36
C ALA A 97 -5.12 -2.83 -13.82
N ILE A 98 -5.26 -4.09 -14.22
CA ILE A 98 -6.36 -4.95 -13.77
C ILE A 98 -6.29 -5.19 -12.26
N VAL A 99 -5.11 -5.54 -11.73
CA VAL A 99 -4.89 -5.79 -10.30
C VAL A 99 -5.20 -4.56 -9.45
N GLY A 100 -4.79 -3.37 -9.91
CA GLY A 100 -5.06 -2.12 -9.20
C GLY A 100 -6.56 -1.83 -9.07
N VAL A 101 -7.30 -1.91 -10.18
CA VAL A 101 -8.76 -1.71 -10.17
C VAL A 101 -9.46 -2.76 -9.33
N SER A 102 -9.09 -4.02 -9.51
CA SER A 102 -9.65 -5.16 -8.77
C SER A 102 -9.46 -5.01 -7.27
N GLN A 103 -8.26 -4.64 -6.83
CA GLN A 103 -7.95 -4.40 -5.42
C GLN A 103 -8.79 -3.25 -4.84
N LEU A 104 -9.05 -2.20 -5.62
CA LEU A 104 -9.88 -1.08 -5.17
C LEU A 104 -11.28 -1.58 -4.80
N PHE A 105 -11.94 -2.34 -5.68
CA PHE A 105 -13.28 -2.88 -5.45
C PHE A 105 -13.31 -3.83 -4.26
N ILE A 106 -12.34 -4.77 -4.16
CA ILE A 106 -12.24 -5.70 -3.03
C ILE A 106 -12.13 -4.94 -1.71
N ASN A 107 -11.20 -3.96 -1.62
CA ASN A 107 -10.94 -3.25 -0.37
C ASN A 107 -12.14 -2.43 0.09
N ILE A 108 -12.80 -1.70 -0.81
CA ILE A 108 -13.97 -0.88 -0.46
C ILE A 108 -15.10 -1.80 0.02
N SER A 109 -15.42 -2.84 -0.73
CA SER A 109 -16.54 -3.71 -0.42
C SER A 109 -16.31 -4.56 0.82
N LEU A 110 -15.09 -5.06 1.07
CA LEU A 110 -14.78 -5.78 2.32
C LEU A 110 -14.90 -4.88 3.55
N GLN A 111 -14.43 -3.62 3.46
CA GLN A 111 -14.60 -2.65 4.55
C GLN A 111 -16.07 -2.32 4.79
N ASN A 112 -16.88 -2.22 3.75
CA ASN A 112 -18.32 -2.04 3.83
C ASN A 112 -19.00 -3.21 4.51
N VAL A 113 -18.69 -4.46 4.09
CA VAL A 113 -19.25 -5.68 4.73
C VAL A 113 -18.90 -5.70 6.22
N LEU A 114 -17.66 -5.38 6.58
CA LEU A 114 -17.25 -5.33 8.00
C LEU A 114 -17.99 -4.24 8.77
N GLY A 115 -18.06 -3.03 8.24
CA GLY A 115 -18.75 -1.91 8.89
C GLY A 115 -20.22 -2.19 9.15
N ASN A 116 -20.89 -2.89 8.20
CA ASN A 116 -22.30 -3.26 8.32
C ASN A 116 -22.56 -4.49 9.22
N SER A 117 -21.58 -5.40 9.31
CA SER A 117 -21.69 -6.60 10.14
C SER A 117 -21.28 -6.36 11.59
N ALA A 118 -20.70 -5.21 11.89
CA ALA A 118 -20.20 -4.85 13.21
C ALA A 118 -21.18 -3.96 13.97
N ASN A 119 -21.40 -4.26 15.25
CA ASN A 119 -22.09 -3.36 16.18
C ASN A 119 -21.13 -2.27 16.68
N SER A 120 -21.67 -1.19 17.27
CA SER A 120 -20.85 -0.09 17.83
C SER A 120 -19.78 -0.56 18.82
N MET A 121 -20.04 -1.63 19.58
CA MET A 121 -19.12 -2.17 20.59
C MET A 121 -18.00 -3.03 20.02
N ASN A 122 -18.18 -3.69 18.88
CA ASN A 122 -17.20 -4.63 18.32
C ASN A 122 -16.58 -4.14 16.98
N ARG A 123 -16.96 -2.96 16.50
CA ARG A 123 -16.51 -2.40 15.23
C ARG A 123 -14.99 -2.25 15.19
N ASP A 124 -14.39 -1.69 16.25
CA ASP A 124 -12.94 -1.50 16.33
C ASP A 124 -12.19 -2.83 16.30
N GLN A 125 -12.74 -3.86 16.96
CA GLN A 125 -12.17 -5.20 16.93
C GLN A 125 -12.19 -5.77 15.50
N TYR A 126 -13.30 -5.62 14.76
CA TYR A 126 -13.44 -6.11 13.38
C TYR A 126 -12.44 -5.45 12.45
N PHE A 127 -12.31 -4.12 12.49
CA PHE A 127 -11.33 -3.39 11.69
C PHE A 127 -9.88 -3.68 12.10
N SER A 128 -9.62 -3.93 13.38
CA SER A 128 -8.31 -4.36 13.87
C SER A 128 -7.92 -5.73 13.30
N MET A 129 -8.83 -6.70 13.32
CA MET A 129 -8.61 -8.03 12.73
C MET A 129 -8.41 -7.97 11.21
N PHE A 130 -9.17 -7.12 10.52
CA PHE A 130 -8.97 -6.85 9.09
C PHE A 130 -7.58 -6.27 8.80
N SER A 131 -7.17 -5.27 9.58
CA SER A 131 -5.83 -4.66 9.44
C SER A 131 -4.71 -5.67 9.73
N MET A 132 -4.91 -6.57 10.68
CA MET A 132 -3.97 -7.67 10.96
C MET A 132 -3.89 -8.64 9.78
N ALA A 133 -5.03 -9.04 9.19
CA ALA A 133 -5.07 -9.89 8.01
C ALA A 133 -4.33 -9.26 6.81
N MET A 134 -4.52 -7.96 6.58
CA MET A 134 -3.78 -7.21 5.56
C MET A 134 -2.26 -7.24 5.82
N SER A 135 -1.86 -7.09 7.07
CA SER A 135 -0.44 -7.09 7.46
C SER A 135 0.20 -8.47 7.32
N LEU A 136 -0.53 -9.54 7.64
CA LEU A 136 -0.06 -10.93 7.45
C LEU A 136 0.27 -11.22 5.98
N GLY A 137 -0.60 -10.81 5.06
CA GLY A 137 -0.32 -10.93 3.64
C GLY A 137 0.91 -10.14 3.20
N GLY A 138 1.12 -8.95 3.81
CA GLY A 138 2.30 -8.11 3.57
C GLY A 138 3.61 -8.70 4.09
N VAL A 139 3.56 -9.65 5.01
CA VAL A 139 4.73 -10.39 5.53
C VAL A 139 4.94 -11.70 4.75
N ILE A 140 3.89 -12.51 4.64
CA ILE A 140 3.98 -13.83 3.99
C ILE A 140 4.27 -13.70 2.49
N GLY A 141 3.64 -12.71 1.84
CA GLY A 141 3.73 -12.54 0.38
C GLY A 141 5.17 -12.38 -0.13
N PRO A 142 5.95 -11.39 0.34
CA PRO A 142 7.31 -11.18 -0.15
C PRO A 142 8.24 -12.37 0.13
N ILE A 143 8.09 -13.06 1.27
CA ILE A 143 8.85 -14.27 1.60
C ILE A 143 8.54 -15.37 0.56
N ALA A 144 7.26 -15.67 0.37
CA ALA A 144 6.83 -16.67 -0.59
C ALA A 144 7.26 -16.29 -2.03
N GLY A 145 7.07 -15.01 -2.40
CA GLY A 145 7.47 -14.51 -3.72
C GLY A 145 8.95 -14.66 -4.00
N GLY A 146 9.79 -14.27 -3.03
CA GLY A 146 11.24 -14.42 -3.13
C GLY A 146 11.66 -15.88 -3.28
N TYR A 147 11.09 -16.76 -2.46
CA TYR A 147 11.39 -18.20 -2.50
C TYR A 147 10.94 -18.85 -3.82
N LEU A 148 9.75 -18.51 -4.31
CA LEU A 148 9.23 -19.03 -5.58
C LEU A 148 10.09 -18.58 -6.77
N VAL A 149 10.58 -17.35 -6.76
CA VAL A 149 11.47 -16.83 -7.82
C VAL A 149 12.83 -17.54 -7.80
N GLU A 150 13.41 -17.73 -6.61
CA GLU A 150 14.74 -18.33 -6.46
C GLU A 150 14.76 -19.79 -6.89
N HIS A 151 13.76 -20.59 -6.48
CA HIS A 151 13.77 -22.03 -6.69
C HIS A 151 13.06 -22.49 -7.97
N PHE A 152 12.19 -21.65 -8.54
CA PHE A 152 11.43 -21.99 -9.73
C PHE A 152 11.61 -20.94 -10.85
N SER A 153 10.78 -19.91 -10.85
CA SER A 153 10.88 -18.81 -11.83
C SER A 153 9.97 -17.64 -11.47
N TYR A 154 10.19 -16.47 -12.09
CA TYR A 154 9.26 -15.33 -12.01
C TYR A 154 7.86 -15.70 -12.48
N ARG A 155 7.74 -16.44 -13.58
CA ARG A 155 6.45 -16.90 -14.11
C ARG A 155 5.71 -17.80 -13.12
N PHE A 156 6.43 -18.70 -12.45
CA PHE A 156 5.84 -19.60 -11.47
C PHE A 156 5.26 -18.87 -10.26
N ALA A 157 5.88 -17.78 -9.83
CA ALA A 157 5.32 -16.92 -8.76
C ALA A 157 3.96 -16.33 -9.16
N PHE A 158 3.78 -15.92 -10.43
CA PHE A 158 2.49 -15.47 -10.94
C PHE A 158 1.46 -16.60 -11.03
N LEU A 159 1.88 -17.80 -11.43
CA LEU A 159 1.02 -18.99 -11.47
C LEU A 159 0.48 -19.33 -10.07
N VAL A 160 1.35 -19.41 -9.07
CA VAL A 160 0.97 -19.67 -7.67
C VAL A 160 0.01 -18.59 -7.17
N SER A 161 0.28 -17.33 -7.47
CA SER A 161 -0.60 -16.22 -7.12
C SER A 161 -1.98 -16.36 -7.77
N THR A 162 -2.05 -16.82 -9.01
CA THR A 162 -3.31 -17.10 -9.72
C THR A 162 -4.10 -18.20 -9.01
N PHE A 163 -3.47 -19.29 -8.61
CA PHE A 163 -4.15 -20.36 -7.87
C PHE A 163 -4.64 -19.91 -6.48
N ILE A 164 -3.85 -19.12 -5.76
CA ILE A 164 -4.28 -18.53 -4.48
C ILE A 164 -5.54 -17.67 -4.69
N GLY A 165 -5.65 -16.98 -5.83
CA GLY A 165 -6.79 -16.13 -6.17
C GLY A 165 -8.13 -16.88 -6.27
N VAL A 166 -8.12 -18.18 -6.49
CA VAL A 166 -9.34 -19.02 -6.50
C VAL A 166 -10.01 -19.01 -5.12
N ILE A 167 -9.22 -18.92 -4.03
CA ILE A 167 -9.74 -18.92 -2.66
C ILE A 167 -10.65 -17.71 -2.39
N PRO A 168 -10.24 -16.44 -2.61
CA PRO A 168 -11.11 -15.28 -2.46
C PRO A 168 -12.35 -15.35 -3.36
N ILE A 169 -12.24 -15.85 -4.59
CA ILE A 169 -13.38 -16.02 -5.50
C ILE A 169 -14.40 -16.98 -4.88
N ALA A 170 -13.99 -18.18 -4.48
CA ALA A 170 -14.88 -19.17 -3.89
C ALA A 170 -15.53 -18.66 -2.59
N LEU A 171 -14.73 -18.02 -1.71
CA LEU A 171 -15.23 -17.50 -0.44
C LEU A 171 -16.21 -16.32 -0.61
N SER A 172 -16.10 -15.56 -1.70
CA SER A 172 -17.01 -14.43 -1.95
C SER A 172 -18.47 -14.86 -2.11
N TYR A 173 -18.73 -16.09 -2.58
CA TYR A 173 -20.08 -16.64 -2.67
C TYR A 173 -20.80 -16.78 -1.33
N PHE A 174 -20.06 -16.93 -0.25
CA PHE A 174 -20.61 -17.10 1.10
C PHE A 174 -20.84 -15.76 1.82
N LEU A 175 -20.52 -14.63 1.19
CA LEU A 175 -20.81 -13.32 1.75
C LEU A 175 -22.29 -12.96 1.61
N PRO A 176 -22.89 -12.30 2.63
CA PRO A 176 -24.27 -11.83 2.53
C PRO A 176 -24.40 -10.72 1.46
N VAL A 177 -25.53 -10.70 0.77
CA VAL A 177 -25.88 -9.61 -0.13
C VAL A 177 -26.53 -8.50 0.71
N ILE A 178 -25.79 -7.41 0.91
CA ILE A 178 -26.29 -6.25 1.67
C ILE A 178 -26.62 -5.15 0.62
N LEU A 179 -27.90 -5.04 0.29
CA LEU A 179 -28.39 -3.95 -0.58
C LEU A 179 -28.65 -2.72 0.29
N ARG A 180 -28.11 -1.58 -0.10
CA ARG A 180 -28.33 -0.29 0.57
C ARG A 180 -29.31 0.55 -0.25
N LYS A 181 -30.35 1.08 0.42
CA LYS A 181 -31.13 2.21 -0.05
C LYS A 181 -30.46 3.50 0.44
N ASN A 182 -29.34 3.88 -0.11
CA ASN A 182 -28.77 5.19 0.21
C ASN A 182 -28.95 6.14 -0.97
N GLU A 183 -29.53 7.29 -0.70
CA GLU A 183 -29.53 8.41 -1.64
C GLU A 183 -28.07 8.82 -1.92
N PRO A 184 -27.72 9.10 -3.19
CA PRO A 184 -26.37 9.52 -3.54
C PRO A 184 -26.08 10.86 -2.86
N VAL A 185 -25.22 10.85 -1.84
CA VAL A 185 -24.65 12.08 -1.30
C VAL A 185 -23.88 12.76 -2.42
N GLY A 186 -24.37 13.90 -2.88
CA GLY A 186 -23.75 14.67 -3.94
C GLY A 186 -22.37 15.17 -3.50
N LEU A 187 -21.33 14.41 -3.81
CA LEU A 187 -19.95 14.84 -3.62
C LEU A 187 -19.61 15.89 -4.67
N SER A 188 -19.54 17.16 -4.24
CA SER A 188 -18.99 18.24 -5.05
C SER A 188 -17.47 18.17 -5.00
N LEU A 189 -16.83 17.80 -6.13
CA LEU A 189 -15.35 17.80 -6.24
C LEU A 189 -14.76 19.19 -5.89
N ALA A 190 -15.42 20.27 -6.31
CA ALA A 190 -14.99 21.64 -5.99
C ALA A 190 -15.04 21.92 -4.47
N GLY A 191 -16.08 21.42 -3.78
CA GLY A 191 -16.20 21.52 -2.34
C GLY A 191 -15.10 20.74 -1.62
N SER A 192 -14.76 19.54 -2.07
CA SER A 192 -13.70 18.72 -1.48
C SER A 192 -12.32 19.35 -1.63
N LEU A 193 -12.03 19.98 -2.79
CA LEU A 193 -10.76 20.68 -3.02
C LEU A 193 -10.61 21.94 -2.13
N SER A 194 -11.73 22.58 -1.73
CA SER A 194 -11.66 23.72 -0.81
C SER A 194 -11.10 23.35 0.57
N LEU A 195 -11.22 22.08 0.99
CA LEU A 195 -10.68 21.56 2.24
C LEU A 195 -9.14 21.55 2.26
N LEU A 196 -8.47 21.53 1.10
CA LEU A 196 -7.02 21.65 0.99
C LEU A 196 -6.49 23.02 1.46
N LYS A 197 -7.36 24.02 1.60
CA LYS A 197 -6.99 25.34 2.18
C LYS A 197 -6.73 25.24 3.69
N MET A 198 -7.19 24.18 4.37
CA MET A 198 -6.95 23.98 5.79
C MET A 198 -5.52 23.47 6.03
N PRO A 199 -4.63 24.21 6.75
CA PRO A 199 -3.22 23.84 6.91
C PRO A 199 -3.02 22.48 7.58
N ILE A 200 -3.79 22.19 8.64
CA ILE A 200 -3.71 20.91 9.39
C ILE A 200 -4.06 19.74 8.48
N LEU A 201 -5.10 19.87 7.66
CA LEU A 201 -5.51 18.81 6.73
C LEU A 201 -4.49 18.59 5.64
N ARG A 202 -3.96 19.66 5.04
CA ARG A 202 -2.89 19.58 4.03
C ARG A 202 -1.66 18.82 4.57
N LYS A 203 -1.24 19.13 5.82
CA LYS A 203 -0.12 18.46 6.47
C LYS A 203 -0.38 16.96 6.72
N ALA A 204 -1.59 16.62 7.21
CA ALA A 204 -1.98 15.23 7.39
C ALA A 204 -2.00 14.44 6.08
N LEU A 205 -2.46 15.05 4.98
CA LEU A 205 -2.47 14.44 3.64
C LEU A 205 -1.05 14.23 3.11
N VAL A 206 -0.18 15.24 3.23
CA VAL A 206 1.23 15.15 2.82
C VAL A 206 1.96 14.06 3.63
N SER A 207 1.79 14.03 4.96
CA SER A 207 2.40 12.99 5.80
C SER A 207 1.91 11.59 5.41
N SER A 208 0.61 11.42 5.11
CA SER A 208 0.06 10.15 4.64
C SER A 208 0.68 9.72 3.32
N ALA A 209 0.78 10.64 2.38
CA ALA A 209 1.38 10.41 1.07
C ALA A 209 2.87 10.06 1.18
N LEU A 210 3.63 10.78 2.02
CA LEU A 210 5.05 10.52 2.29
C LEU A 210 5.31 9.11 2.84
N VAL A 211 4.51 8.67 3.80
CA VAL A 211 4.64 7.34 4.39
C VAL A 211 4.30 6.24 3.37
N LEU A 212 3.27 6.46 2.56
CA LEU A 212 2.81 5.46 1.61
C LEU A 212 3.78 5.32 0.43
N TYR A 213 4.20 6.43 -0.18
CA TYR A 213 5.13 6.36 -1.30
C TYR A 213 6.46 5.71 -0.89
N SER A 214 6.95 6.03 0.30
CA SER A 214 8.22 5.49 0.79
C SER A 214 8.20 3.97 0.87
N ARG A 215 7.11 3.42 1.40
CA ARG A 215 6.91 1.97 1.43
C ARG A 215 6.89 1.38 0.01
N ASP A 216 6.13 1.99 -0.89
CA ASP A 216 5.96 1.47 -2.24
C ASP A 216 7.26 1.60 -3.06
N ILE A 217 8.01 2.68 -2.90
CA ILE A 217 9.33 2.88 -3.54
C ILE A 217 10.35 1.86 -3.01
N PHE A 218 10.38 1.61 -1.70
CA PHE A 218 11.26 0.57 -1.16
C PHE A 218 10.95 -0.80 -1.76
N VAL A 219 9.69 -1.20 -1.77
CA VAL A 219 9.27 -2.51 -2.33
C VAL A 219 9.53 -2.61 -3.83
N ALA A 220 9.47 -1.48 -4.57
CA ALA A 220 9.69 -1.46 -6.01
C ALA A 220 11.18 -1.43 -6.40
N TYR A 221 12.00 -0.64 -5.72
CA TYR A 221 13.38 -0.36 -6.15
C TYR A 221 14.45 -1.08 -5.32
N PHE A 222 14.18 -1.45 -4.07
CA PHE A 222 15.12 -2.24 -3.26
C PHE A 222 15.43 -3.61 -3.87
N PRO A 223 14.46 -4.38 -4.45
CA PRO A 223 14.77 -5.62 -5.15
C PRO A 223 15.73 -5.44 -6.33
N LEU A 224 15.58 -4.33 -7.08
CA LEU A 224 16.46 -4.03 -8.21
C LEU A 224 17.88 -3.71 -7.74
N PHE A 225 18.02 -2.88 -6.69
CA PHE A 225 19.29 -2.56 -6.08
C PHE A 225 19.97 -3.81 -5.51
N SER A 226 19.24 -4.64 -4.79
CA SER A 226 19.73 -5.89 -4.21
C SER A 226 20.16 -6.90 -5.29
N LYS A 227 19.47 -6.93 -6.43
CA LYS A 227 19.86 -7.77 -7.59
C LYS A 227 21.22 -7.35 -8.14
N GLN A 228 21.55 -6.05 -8.19
CA GLN A 228 22.87 -5.57 -8.60
C GLN A 228 23.99 -6.02 -7.64
N LEU A 229 23.64 -6.26 -6.37
CA LEU A 229 24.55 -6.81 -5.35
C LEU A 229 24.55 -8.35 -5.30
N ASN A 230 23.92 -9.02 -6.26
CA ASN A 230 23.76 -10.48 -6.32
C ASN A 230 23.10 -11.10 -5.06
N ILE A 231 22.20 -10.34 -4.39
CA ILE A 231 21.44 -10.85 -3.26
C ILE A 231 20.32 -11.76 -3.76
N LEU A 232 20.17 -12.93 -3.14
CA LEU A 232 19.18 -13.93 -3.52
C LEU A 232 17.75 -13.41 -3.34
N PRO A 233 16.82 -13.75 -4.25
CA PRO A 233 15.42 -13.28 -4.19
C PRO A 233 14.70 -13.64 -2.88
N SER A 234 14.99 -14.80 -2.27
CA SER A 234 14.44 -15.18 -0.96
C SER A 234 14.88 -14.23 0.14
N VAL A 235 16.16 -13.84 0.14
CA VAL A 235 16.72 -12.88 1.12
C VAL A 235 16.08 -11.50 0.95
N ILE A 236 15.88 -11.05 -0.30
CA ILE A 236 15.16 -9.81 -0.61
C ILE A 236 13.73 -9.88 -0.03
N GLY A 237 13.05 -11.00 -0.23
CA GLY A 237 11.71 -11.25 0.31
C GLY A 237 11.67 -11.13 1.84
N TRP A 238 12.65 -11.71 2.53
CA TRP A 238 12.79 -11.61 3.99
C TRP A 238 13.06 -10.17 4.46
N ILE A 239 13.93 -9.42 3.78
CA ILE A 239 14.22 -8.02 4.13
C ILE A 239 12.93 -7.17 4.03
N ILE A 240 12.14 -7.34 2.97
CA ILE A 240 10.84 -6.66 2.81
C ILE A 240 9.84 -7.12 3.90
N ALA A 241 9.82 -8.41 4.22
CA ALA A 241 8.94 -8.93 5.26
C ALA A 241 9.27 -8.36 6.65
N VAL A 242 10.55 -8.22 6.99
CA VAL A 242 11.00 -7.58 8.24
C VAL A 242 10.53 -6.14 8.35
N GLN A 243 10.50 -5.38 7.25
CA GLN A 243 9.86 -4.06 7.22
C GLN A 243 8.38 -4.15 7.65
N GLY A 244 7.63 -5.09 7.06
CA GLY A 244 6.22 -5.31 7.38
C GLY A 244 6.00 -5.73 8.85
N ILE A 245 6.82 -6.64 9.35
CA ILE A 245 6.78 -7.09 10.76
C ILE A 245 7.03 -5.92 11.70
N SER A 246 8.05 -5.11 11.44
CA SER A 246 8.40 -3.96 12.25
C SER A 246 7.31 -2.88 12.22
N MET A 247 6.65 -2.68 11.07
CA MET A 247 5.48 -1.80 10.96
C MET A 247 4.32 -2.24 11.87
N VAL A 248 4.10 -3.53 12.01
CA VAL A 248 3.06 -4.06 12.90
C VAL A 248 3.50 -3.95 14.34
N ALA A 249 4.74 -4.37 14.65
CA ALA A 249 5.28 -4.38 16.01
C ALA A 249 5.25 -3.00 16.67
N ILE A 250 5.67 -1.95 15.95
CA ILE A 250 5.69 -0.59 16.51
C ILE A 250 4.28 -0.07 16.87
N ARG A 251 3.24 -0.53 16.18
CA ARG A 251 1.86 -0.12 16.45
C ARG A 251 1.36 -0.55 17.83
N PHE A 252 1.87 -1.66 18.38
CA PHE A 252 1.54 -2.08 19.74
C PHE A 252 2.10 -1.09 20.78
N PHE A 253 3.22 -0.46 20.49
CA PHE A 253 3.86 0.52 21.38
C PHE A 253 3.39 1.95 21.12
N LEU A 254 2.74 2.21 19.99
CA LEU A 254 2.34 3.55 19.56
C LEU A 254 1.52 4.32 20.60
N PRO A 255 0.50 3.76 21.29
CA PRO A 255 -0.23 4.49 22.32
C PRO A 255 0.65 4.97 23.46
N LYS A 256 1.59 4.11 23.95
CA LYS A 256 2.53 4.47 25.01
C LYS A 256 3.51 5.56 24.57
N LEU A 257 3.98 5.47 23.33
CA LEU A 257 4.87 6.47 22.74
C LEU A 257 4.17 7.84 22.63
N ILE A 258 2.91 7.85 22.19
CA ILE A 258 2.12 9.09 22.08
C ILE A 258 1.95 9.76 23.44
N ILE A 259 1.65 8.99 24.49
CA ILE A 259 1.50 9.52 25.86
C ILE A 259 2.82 10.13 26.36
N ARG A 260 3.96 9.48 26.05
CA ARG A 260 5.26 9.91 26.57
C ARG A 260 5.89 11.06 25.80
N PHE A 261 5.79 11.08 24.48
CA PHE A 261 6.52 12.00 23.61
C PHE A 261 5.60 12.97 22.84
N GLY A 262 4.28 12.74 22.86
CA GLY A 262 3.34 13.50 22.06
C GLY A 262 3.28 13.04 20.60
N ARG A 263 2.11 13.27 19.98
CA ARG A 263 1.79 12.79 18.62
C ARG A 263 2.70 13.39 17.55
N ASN A 264 2.95 14.69 17.62
CA ASN A 264 3.71 15.42 16.61
C ASN A 264 5.18 15.00 16.58
N GLN A 265 5.81 14.85 17.77
CA GLN A 265 7.19 14.41 17.87
C GLN A 265 7.39 13.00 17.34
N ILE A 266 6.43 12.09 17.60
CA ILE A 266 6.50 10.72 17.07
C ILE A 266 6.34 10.72 15.56
N LEU A 267 5.45 11.54 14.99
CA LEU A 267 5.30 11.65 13.55
C LEU A 267 6.59 12.14 12.89
N ILE A 268 7.20 13.18 13.43
CA ILE A 268 8.48 13.70 12.94
C ILE A 268 9.59 12.65 13.05
N ALA A 269 9.75 12.05 14.24
CA ALA A 269 10.75 11.02 14.48
C ALA A 269 10.56 9.81 13.54
N SER A 270 9.31 9.40 13.28
CA SER A 270 9.00 8.28 12.41
C SER A 270 9.41 8.55 10.95
N ILE A 271 9.14 9.74 10.44
CA ILE A 271 9.53 10.13 9.08
C ILE A 271 11.05 10.29 8.98
N LEU A 272 11.69 10.89 10.00
CA LEU A 272 13.15 11.02 10.04
C LEU A 272 13.85 9.67 10.09
N THR A 273 13.39 8.74 10.93
CA THR A 273 13.95 7.38 11.00
C THR A 273 13.87 6.67 9.64
N ALA A 274 12.75 6.78 8.96
CA ALA A 274 12.61 6.23 7.61
C ALA A 274 13.56 6.92 6.62
N GLY A 275 13.67 8.25 6.65
CA GLY A 275 14.57 9.04 5.79
C GLY A 275 16.04 8.67 5.99
N ILE A 276 16.50 8.56 7.24
CA ILE A 276 17.86 8.12 7.57
C ILE A 276 18.10 6.69 7.09
N SER A 277 17.12 5.78 7.26
CA SER A 277 17.24 4.42 6.77
C SER A 277 17.42 4.37 5.26
N PHE A 278 16.64 5.16 4.49
CA PHE A 278 16.82 5.29 3.04
C PHE A 278 18.21 5.80 2.67
N PHE A 279 18.69 6.82 3.38
CA PHE A 279 20.02 7.37 3.14
C PHE A 279 21.13 6.34 3.31
N LEU A 280 21.02 5.48 4.34
CA LEU A 280 22.05 4.51 4.69
C LEU A 280 22.05 3.24 3.81
N VAL A 281 20.96 2.92 3.11
CA VAL A 281 20.86 1.73 2.26
C VAL A 281 22.04 1.62 1.28
N PRO A 282 22.43 2.65 0.50
CA PRO A 282 23.51 2.51 -0.48
C PRO A 282 24.91 2.41 0.11
N PHE A 283 25.12 2.69 1.40
CA PHE A 283 26.44 2.66 2.04
C PHE A 283 26.87 1.28 2.51
N THR A 284 26.03 0.27 2.34
CA THR A 284 26.31 -1.07 2.87
C THR A 284 26.04 -2.15 1.83
N ASN A 285 26.83 -3.24 1.92
CA ASN A 285 26.60 -4.48 1.19
C ASN A 285 26.35 -5.66 2.16
N GLN A 286 26.26 -5.38 3.47
CA GLN A 286 26.09 -6.40 4.48
C GLN A 286 24.61 -6.72 4.71
N LEU A 287 24.23 -7.98 4.58
CA LEU A 287 22.86 -8.45 4.74
C LEU A 287 22.26 -8.07 6.10
N PHE A 288 23.03 -8.24 7.18
CA PHE A 288 22.57 -7.89 8.52
C PHE A 288 22.16 -6.41 8.65
N ILE A 289 22.93 -5.51 8.02
CA ILE A 289 22.63 -4.07 8.04
C ILE A 289 21.35 -3.79 7.21
N PHE A 290 21.13 -4.47 6.08
CA PHE A 290 19.88 -4.33 5.34
C PHE A 290 18.66 -4.77 6.16
N PHE A 291 18.76 -5.86 6.92
CA PHE A 291 17.70 -6.27 7.84
C PHE A 291 17.44 -5.20 8.91
N MET A 292 18.49 -4.65 9.54
CA MET A 292 18.35 -3.58 10.52
C MET A 292 17.74 -2.31 9.93
N LEU A 293 18.20 -1.86 8.77
CA LEU A 293 17.66 -0.67 8.09
C LEU A 293 16.21 -0.86 7.68
N SER A 294 15.87 -2.06 7.20
CA SER A 294 14.50 -2.42 6.85
C SER A 294 13.59 -2.43 8.09
N ALA A 295 14.07 -2.97 9.21
CA ALA A 295 13.35 -2.94 10.49
C ALA A 295 13.13 -1.51 11.00
N LEU A 296 14.16 -0.66 10.97
CA LEU A 296 14.09 0.76 11.36
C LEU A 296 13.13 1.53 10.47
N MET A 297 13.21 1.32 9.15
CA MET A 297 12.29 1.92 8.18
C MET A 297 10.85 1.47 8.45
N GLY A 298 10.63 0.19 8.71
CA GLY A 298 9.34 -0.36 9.07
C GLY A 298 8.78 0.24 10.35
N ALA A 299 9.59 0.37 11.39
CA ALA A 299 9.20 1.01 12.64
C ALA A 299 8.81 2.49 12.43
N GLY A 300 9.60 3.23 11.64
CA GLY A 300 9.28 4.59 11.27
C GLY A 300 7.96 4.69 10.51
N LEU A 301 7.83 4.01 9.37
CA LEU A 301 6.63 4.09 8.51
C LEU A 301 5.38 3.53 9.20
N GLY A 302 5.53 2.59 10.14
CA GLY A 302 4.43 1.97 10.88
C GLY A 302 3.62 2.94 11.74
N CYS A 303 4.25 3.98 12.27
CA CYS A 303 3.59 5.03 13.06
C CYS A 303 2.85 6.05 12.18
N GLY A 304 3.37 6.37 11.01
CA GLY A 304 2.88 7.48 10.19
C GLY A 304 1.45 7.32 9.69
N GLN A 305 1.06 6.13 9.26
CA GLN A 305 -0.28 5.85 8.74
C GLN A 305 -1.40 6.08 9.79
N PRO A 306 -1.36 5.45 10.98
CA PRO A 306 -2.40 5.68 11.99
C PRO A 306 -2.40 7.12 12.51
N LEU A 307 -1.22 7.74 12.70
CA LEU A 307 -1.13 9.14 13.14
C LEU A 307 -1.75 10.09 12.13
N SER A 308 -1.42 9.95 10.84
CA SER A 308 -2.00 10.75 9.77
C SER A 308 -3.51 10.55 9.65
N MET A 309 -4.00 9.31 9.77
CA MET A 309 -5.44 9.02 9.72
C MET A 309 -6.20 9.72 10.84
N THR A 310 -5.71 9.62 12.07
CA THR A 310 -6.36 10.26 13.21
C THR A 310 -6.29 11.79 13.12
N THR A 311 -5.17 12.36 12.65
CA THR A 311 -5.05 13.80 12.43
C THR A 311 -6.03 14.28 11.36
N THR A 312 -6.16 13.53 10.27
CA THR A 312 -7.12 13.81 9.20
C THR A 312 -8.57 13.77 9.72
N TYR A 313 -8.90 12.76 10.52
CA TYR A 313 -10.22 12.61 11.10
C TYR A 313 -10.55 13.76 12.06
N ASN A 314 -9.64 14.09 12.97
CA ASN A 314 -9.82 15.15 13.97
C ASN A 314 -9.89 16.55 13.34
N ALA A 315 -9.16 16.79 12.25
CA ALA A 315 -9.18 18.06 11.52
C ALA A 315 -10.41 18.21 10.60
N SER A 316 -11.20 17.15 10.42
CA SER A 316 -12.35 17.21 9.51
C SER A 316 -13.55 17.92 10.15
N PRO A 317 -14.23 18.81 9.40
CA PRO A 317 -15.50 19.38 9.84
C PRO A 317 -16.52 18.25 10.07
N LYS A 318 -17.31 18.36 11.19
CA LYS A 318 -18.22 17.27 11.64
C LYS A 318 -19.17 16.72 10.58
N MET A 319 -19.58 17.54 9.60
CA MET A 319 -20.49 17.14 8.52
C MET A 319 -19.77 16.68 7.23
N ARG A 320 -18.43 16.75 7.15
CA ARG A 320 -17.65 16.54 5.93
C ARG A 320 -16.52 15.51 6.10
N THR A 321 -16.58 14.68 7.12
CA THR A 321 -15.56 13.68 7.43
C THR A 321 -15.36 12.67 6.28
N GLY A 322 -16.45 12.26 5.62
CA GLY A 322 -16.39 11.38 4.44
C GLY A 322 -15.62 12.00 3.27
N GLU A 323 -15.83 13.30 3.00
CA GLU A 323 -15.10 14.02 1.94
C GLU A 323 -13.59 14.11 2.24
N VAL A 324 -13.25 14.39 3.50
CA VAL A 324 -11.85 14.48 3.95
C VAL A 324 -11.14 13.14 3.85
N LEU A 325 -11.80 12.04 4.22
CA LEU A 325 -11.27 10.69 4.07
C LEU A 325 -11.12 10.30 2.59
N GLY A 326 -12.10 10.68 1.75
CA GLY A 326 -12.04 10.51 0.30
C GLY A 326 -10.84 11.26 -0.31
N LEU A 327 -10.63 12.52 0.10
CA LEU A 327 -9.49 13.33 -0.35
C LEU A 327 -8.15 12.70 0.08
N ARG A 328 -8.08 12.11 1.27
CA ARG A 328 -6.90 11.37 1.74
C ARG A 328 -6.62 10.13 0.86
N LEU A 329 -7.65 9.37 0.52
CA LEU A 329 -7.49 8.23 -0.38
C LEU A 329 -7.03 8.66 -1.78
N ALA A 330 -7.61 9.72 -2.33
CA ALA A 330 -7.21 10.28 -3.62
C ALA A 330 -5.75 10.78 -3.59
N SER A 331 -5.34 11.49 -2.54
CA SER A 331 -3.96 11.94 -2.32
C SER A 331 -2.98 10.75 -2.26
N ASN A 332 -3.35 9.68 -1.56
CA ASN A 332 -2.55 8.47 -1.48
C ASN A 332 -2.41 7.77 -2.86
N ARG A 333 -3.49 7.70 -3.65
CA ARG A 333 -3.45 7.13 -5.00
C ARG A 333 -2.63 7.99 -5.96
N LEU A 334 -2.75 9.31 -5.85
CA LEU A 334 -1.93 10.24 -6.62
C LEU A 334 -0.44 10.08 -6.30
N SER A 335 -0.09 9.93 -5.02
CA SER A 335 1.28 9.67 -4.60
C SER A 335 1.81 8.33 -5.14
N GLN A 336 0.99 7.27 -5.11
CA GLN A 336 1.33 5.96 -5.67
C GLN A 336 1.50 5.97 -7.20
N LEU A 337 0.88 6.92 -7.89
CA LEU A 337 1.06 7.13 -9.33
C LEU A 337 2.31 7.96 -9.64
N ILE A 338 2.46 9.11 -8.98
CA ILE A 338 3.53 10.07 -9.29
C ILE A 338 4.90 9.54 -8.82
N ALA A 339 4.97 8.95 -7.62
CA ALA A 339 6.24 8.58 -7.04
C ALA A 339 7.02 7.56 -7.89
N PRO A 340 6.45 6.43 -8.36
CA PRO A 340 7.21 5.50 -9.20
C PRO A 340 7.67 6.12 -10.54
N LEU A 341 6.88 7.00 -11.13
CA LEU A 341 7.26 7.71 -12.36
C LEU A 341 8.43 8.65 -12.11
N PHE A 342 8.35 9.46 -11.06
CA PHE A 342 9.42 10.39 -10.66
C PHE A 342 10.71 9.64 -10.32
N PHE A 343 10.64 8.63 -9.45
CA PHE A 343 11.81 7.86 -9.05
C PHE A 343 12.34 6.95 -10.17
N GLY A 344 11.46 6.51 -11.07
CA GLY A 344 11.85 5.82 -12.29
C GLY A 344 12.69 6.70 -13.20
N LEU A 345 12.28 7.97 -13.40
CA LEU A 345 13.05 8.95 -14.15
C LEU A 345 14.39 9.25 -13.46
N VAL A 346 14.38 9.52 -12.16
CA VAL A 346 15.62 9.77 -11.38
C VAL A 346 16.57 8.59 -11.49
N GLY A 347 16.06 7.36 -11.31
CA GLY A 347 16.88 6.14 -11.38
C GLY A 347 17.42 5.84 -12.77
N SER A 348 16.70 6.21 -13.84
CA SER A 348 17.17 6.00 -15.22
C SER A 348 18.22 7.03 -15.66
N THR A 349 18.16 8.26 -15.13
CA THR A 349 19.07 9.36 -15.53
C THR A 349 20.33 9.43 -14.65
N VAL A 350 20.20 9.24 -13.35
CA VAL A 350 21.27 9.43 -12.36
C VAL A 350 21.76 8.10 -11.76
N GLY A 351 21.03 7.02 -12.03
CA GLY A 351 21.35 5.68 -11.50
C GLY A 351 20.45 5.28 -10.32
N LEU A 352 20.32 3.97 -10.09
CA LEU A 352 19.39 3.39 -9.13
C LEU A 352 19.64 3.85 -7.67
N VAL A 353 20.89 4.10 -7.31
CA VAL A 353 21.29 4.59 -5.97
C VAL A 353 20.67 5.94 -5.65
N SER A 354 20.49 6.81 -6.65
CA SER A 354 19.90 8.13 -6.47
C SER A 354 18.44 8.08 -5.98
N VAL A 355 17.71 7.01 -6.27
CA VAL A 355 16.35 6.80 -5.76
C VAL A 355 16.32 6.83 -4.24
N PHE A 356 17.30 6.19 -3.59
CA PHE A 356 17.42 6.16 -2.13
C PHE A 356 17.78 7.52 -1.54
N TYR A 357 18.73 8.23 -2.15
CA TYR A 357 19.12 9.57 -1.68
C TYR A 357 18.00 10.58 -1.85
N VAL A 358 17.35 10.61 -3.00
CA VAL A 358 16.23 11.53 -3.24
C VAL A 358 15.05 11.22 -2.33
N SER A 359 14.74 9.92 -2.10
CA SER A 359 13.72 9.52 -1.12
C SER A 359 14.07 10.00 0.29
N SER A 360 15.34 9.88 0.69
CA SER A 360 15.82 10.38 1.99
C SER A 360 15.61 11.89 2.12
N ILE A 361 16.03 12.65 1.13
CA ILE A 361 15.89 14.13 1.11
C ILE A 361 14.41 14.53 1.22
N LEU A 362 13.53 13.88 0.45
CA LEU A 362 12.10 14.16 0.50
C LEU A 362 11.48 13.80 1.86
N LEU A 363 11.91 12.72 2.49
CA LEU A 363 11.43 12.32 3.82
C LEU A 363 11.92 13.29 4.90
N ILE A 364 13.21 13.62 4.91
CA ILE A 364 13.80 14.55 5.89
C ILE A 364 13.20 15.95 5.72
N GLY A 365 13.06 16.42 4.48
CA GLY A 365 12.36 17.68 4.16
C GLY A 365 10.90 17.67 4.57
N GLY A 366 10.20 16.55 4.33
CA GLY A 366 8.82 16.35 4.76
C GLY A 366 8.66 16.34 6.28
N ALA A 367 9.61 15.75 7.01
CA ALA A 367 9.64 15.81 8.48
C ALA A 367 9.81 17.26 8.99
N TYR A 368 10.67 18.04 8.35
CA TYR A 368 10.84 19.46 8.68
C TYR A 368 9.55 20.27 8.43
N LEU A 369 8.89 20.07 7.30
CA LEU A 369 7.62 20.72 6.98
C LEU A 369 6.49 20.36 7.96
N THR A 370 6.52 19.17 8.53
CA THR A 370 5.55 18.76 9.55
C THR A 370 5.83 19.38 10.92
N ARG A 371 7.09 19.80 11.20
CA ARG A 371 7.51 20.43 12.45
C ARG A 371 6.91 21.82 12.66
N SER A 372 6.83 22.64 11.62
CA SER A 372 6.44 24.06 11.70
C SER A 372 5.01 24.33 12.16
N SER A 373 4.24 23.31 12.57
CA SER A 373 2.86 23.41 13.01
C SER A 373 2.66 23.29 14.52
N ALA A 374 3.72 23.05 15.28
CA ALA A 374 3.61 22.87 16.72
C ALA A 374 3.41 24.21 17.47
N ASP A 375 3.71 25.33 16.82
CA ASP A 375 3.67 26.66 17.44
C ASP A 375 2.35 27.41 17.22
N GLU A 376 1.34 26.78 16.57
CA GLU A 376 0.04 27.39 16.28
C GLU A 376 -1.14 26.78 17.08
N THR A 377 -0.88 25.99 18.11
CA THR A 377 -1.88 25.54 19.08
C THR A 377 -1.50 25.98 20.48
#